data_9ccb0188ca130df90e75655d1a2f59cb
#
_entry.id   9ccb0188ca130df90e75655d1a2f59cb
#
_cell.length_a   1.000
_cell.length_b   1.000
_cell.length_c   1.000
_cell.angle_alpha   90.00
_cell.angle_beta   90.00
_cell.angle_gamma   90.00
#
_symmetry.space_group_name_H-M   'P 1'
#
loop_
_entity.id
_entity.type
_entity.pdbx_description
1 polymer ?
#
loop_
_entity_poly.entity_id
_entity_poly.type
_entity_poly.pdbx_seq_one_letter_code
_entity_poly.pdbx_strand_id
1 'polypeptide(L)'
;IMILVKFFVEIGSDDGINSNCANLALNHGYHGLFLDGNPKAIKRGERFYGKYPHPWMYAPKFKCAKVQAENINALLTEAGLSGDIDVLSIDIDGNDYWVWNALEAVSPNVVIIETHVEFGMRNIVVPYDPNYFFPGKHPVYHGASPIAMVNLAKKKGYRLVGANELGFNFIFVKNGLADDDIPEVTVESVLTHPSVKESWKRFEPIKDWEFLSPE
;
A
#
# COMPACT_ATOMS: atom_id res chain seq x y z
N ILE A 1 -12.00 7.53 -29.06
CA ILE A 1 -12.09 6.47 -28.04
C ILE A 1 -10.81 6.57 -27.22
N MET A 2 -10.90 7.15 -26.02
CA MET A 2 -9.80 7.16 -25.08
C MET A 2 -9.63 5.71 -24.60
N ILE A 3 -8.55 5.06 -24.98
CA ILE A 3 -8.21 3.74 -24.42
C ILE A 3 -7.82 4.02 -22.98
N LEU A 4 -8.68 3.66 -22.03
CA LEU A 4 -8.33 3.62 -20.61
C LEU A 4 -7.16 2.63 -20.48
N VAL A 5 -5.96 3.16 -20.36
CA VAL A 5 -4.79 2.33 -20.07
C VAL A 5 -4.91 1.94 -18.61
N LYS A 6 -5.33 0.72 -18.34
CA LYS A 6 -5.37 0.15 -16.99
C LYS A 6 -3.95 0.08 -16.45
N PHE A 7 -3.68 0.79 -15.34
CA PHE A 7 -2.34 0.88 -14.78
C PHE A 7 -2.31 0.78 -13.27
N PHE A 8 -1.39 -0.01 -12.75
CA PHE A 8 -1.13 -0.07 -11.31
C PHE A 8 0.34 0.25 -10.97
N VAL A 9 0.54 0.69 -9.73
CA VAL A 9 1.84 0.75 -9.07
C VAL A 9 1.76 -0.07 -7.79
N GLU A 10 2.72 -0.95 -7.56
CA GLU A 10 2.84 -1.69 -6.31
C GLU A 10 4.23 -1.49 -5.71
N ILE A 11 4.26 -1.01 -4.46
CA ILE A 11 5.43 -0.71 -3.67
C ILE A 11 5.52 -1.75 -2.55
N GLY A 12 6.64 -2.47 -2.46
CA GLY A 12 6.79 -3.65 -1.61
C GLY A 12 6.23 -4.91 -2.27
N SER A 13 6.50 -5.06 -3.57
CA SER A 13 5.89 -6.12 -4.37
C SER A 13 6.51 -7.50 -4.19
N ASP A 14 7.64 -7.63 -3.48
CA ASP A 14 8.51 -8.80 -3.53
C ASP A 14 8.80 -9.18 -5.00
N ASP A 15 8.37 -10.36 -5.45
CA ASP A 15 8.52 -10.79 -6.85
C ASP A 15 7.27 -10.53 -7.72
N GLY A 16 6.25 -9.87 -7.18
CA GLY A 16 5.02 -9.56 -7.90
C GLY A 16 4.14 -10.77 -8.23
N ILE A 17 4.44 -11.96 -7.70
CA ILE A 17 3.68 -13.20 -7.98
C ILE A 17 2.61 -13.42 -6.91
N ASN A 18 3.00 -13.28 -5.64
CA ASN A 18 2.09 -13.33 -4.49
C ASN A 18 1.91 -11.92 -3.93
N SER A 19 1.39 -11.01 -4.73
CA SER A 19 1.27 -9.60 -4.40
C SER A 19 -0.14 -9.08 -4.65
N ASN A 20 -0.47 -7.91 -4.11
CA ASN A 20 -1.81 -7.32 -4.19
C ASN A 20 -2.27 -7.08 -5.64
N CYS A 21 -1.35 -6.70 -6.54
CA CYS A 21 -1.65 -6.40 -7.94
C CYS A 21 -1.37 -7.54 -8.91
N ALA A 22 -0.87 -8.70 -8.45
CA ALA A 22 -0.56 -9.84 -9.31
C ALA A 22 -1.74 -10.25 -10.20
N ASN A 23 -2.94 -10.35 -9.63
CA ASN A 23 -4.15 -10.72 -10.36
C ASN A 23 -4.52 -9.69 -11.45
N LEU A 24 -4.28 -8.41 -11.21
CA LEU A 24 -4.51 -7.35 -12.19
C LEU A 24 -3.60 -7.54 -13.41
N ALA A 25 -2.32 -7.82 -13.17
CA ALA A 25 -1.33 -8.07 -14.22
C ALA A 25 -1.61 -9.37 -14.99
N LEU A 26 -1.90 -10.48 -14.28
CA LEU A 26 -1.99 -11.81 -14.87
C LEU A 26 -3.31 -12.07 -15.58
N ASN A 27 -4.43 -11.58 -15.03
CA ASN A 27 -5.77 -11.96 -15.45
C ASN A 27 -6.63 -10.82 -15.99
N HIS A 28 -6.27 -9.56 -15.71
CA HIS A 28 -7.11 -8.40 -16.04
C HIS A 28 -6.49 -7.42 -17.04
N GLY A 29 -5.30 -7.73 -17.58
CA GLY A 29 -4.64 -6.94 -18.63
C GLY A 29 -4.22 -5.54 -18.18
N TYR A 30 -3.84 -5.38 -16.92
CA TYR A 30 -3.27 -4.15 -16.42
C TYR A 30 -1.80 -4.04 -16.79
N HIS A 31 -1.38 -2.87 -17.24
CA HIS A 31 0.01 -2.46 -17.18
C HIS A 31 0.39 -2.17 -15.74
N GLY A 32 1.65 -2.31 -15.39
CA GLY A 32 2.05 -2.03 -14.01
C GLY A 32 3.53 -1.77 -13.82
N LEU A 33 3.81 -1.23 -12.63
CA LEU A 33 5.14 -1.07 -12.10
C LEU A 33 5.21 -1.72 -10.71
N PHE A 34 6.06 -2.75 -10.60
CA PHE A 34 6.43 -3.36 -9.34
C PHE A 34 7.73 -2.74 -8.83
N LEU A 35 7.73 -2.25 -7.59
CA LEU A 35 8.91 -1.71 -6.90
C LEU A 35 9.18 -2.54 -5.65
N ASP A 36 10.42 -2.97 -5.49
CA ASP A 36 10.87 -3.66 -4.28
C ASP A 36 12.36 -3.40 -4.01
N GLY A 37 12.75 -3.39 -2.74
CA GLY A 37 14.14 -3.20 -2.32
C GLY A 37 15.02 -4.44 -2.52
N ASN A 38 14.43 -5.62 -2.76
CA ASN A 38 15.13 -6.89 -2.86
C ASN A 38 15.47 -7.24 -4.32
N PRO A 39 16.75 -7.12 -4.75
CA PRO A 39 17.12 -7.38 -6.14
C PRO A 39 16.93 -8.85 -6.58
N LYS A 40 16.89 -9.80 -5.63
CA LYS A 40 16.63 -11.21 -5.95
C LYS A 40 15.15 -11.43 -6.23
N ALA A 41 14.27 -10.77 -5.50
CA ALA A 41 12.84 -10.79 -5.72
C ALA A 41 12.49 -10.19 -7.09
N ILE A 42 12.98 -9.01 -7.38
CA ILE A 42 12.80 -8.35 -8.68
C ILE A 42 13.22 -9.26 -9.84
N LYS A 43 14.41 -9.87 -9.77
CA LYS A 43 14.88 -10.82 -10.81
C LYS A 43 13.99 -12.06 -10.95
N ARG A 44 13.37 -12.54 -9.85
CA ARG A 44 12.41 -13.65 -9.92
C ARG A 44 11.15 -13.21 -10.67
N GLY A 45 10.61 -12.04 -10.32
CA GLY A 45 9.44 -11.46 -10.97
C GLY A 45 9.65 -11.25 -12.48
N GLU A 46 10.72 -10.54 -12.85
CA GLU A 46 11.07 -10.34 -14.26
C GLU A 46 11.14 -11.66 -15.05
N ARG A 47 11.75 -12.70 -14.46
CA ARG A 47 11.87 -14.02 -15.09
C ARG A 47 10.53 -14.72 -15.22
N PHE A 48 9.66 -14.62 -14.20
CA PHE A 48 8.33 -15.20 -14.20
C PHE A 48 7.45 -14.55 -15.27
N TYR A 49 7.29 -13.23 -15.19
CA TYR A 49 6.43 -12.50 -16.11
C TYR A 49 6.96 -12.51 -17.56
N GLY A 50 8.28 -12.56 -17.75
CA GLY A 50 8.89 -12.72 -19.08
C GLY A 50 8.62 -14.08 -19.74
N LYS A 51 8.17 -15.10 -18.98
CA LYS A 51 7.79 -16.43 -19.50
C LYS A 51 6.29 -16.67 -19.51
N TYR A 52 5.53 -15.84 -18.82
CA TYR A 52 4.08 -16.03 -18.72
C TYR A 52 3.40 -15.57 -20.02
N PRO A 53 2.60 -16.42 -20.68
CA PRO A 53 2.11 -16.12 -22.03
C PRO A 53 1.06 -15.00 -22.09
N HIS A 54 0.32 -14.74 -21.01
CA HIS A 54 -0.77 -13.77 -20.99
C HIS A 54 -0.33 -12.30 -20.97
N PRO A 55 0.65 -11.86 -20.16
CA PRO A 55 1.03 -10.45 -20.12
C PRO A 55 2.04 -10.05 -21.19
N TRP A 56 2.25 -10.84 -22.24
CA TRP A 56 3.24 -10.51 -23.29
C TRP A 56 3.05 -9.15 -23.93
N MET A 57 1.81 -8.65 -24.03
CA MET A 57 1.49 -7.30 -24.54
C MET A 57 1.57 -6.21 -23.45
N TYR A 58 1.46 -6.61 -22.18
CA TYR A 58 1.25 -5.72 -21.05
C TYR A 58 2.15 -6.09 -19.86
N ALA A 59 3.30 -6.71 -20.15
CA ALA A 59 4.22 -7.16 -19.12
C ALA A 59 4.52 -6.00 -18.15
N PRO A 60 4.31 -6.19 -16.84
CA PRO A 60 4.63 -5.17 -15.86
C PRO A 60 6.12 -4.90 -15.85
N LYS A 61 6.48 -3.65 -15.55
CA LYS A 61 7.87 -3.26 -15.33
C LYS A 61 8.26 -3.57 -13.89
N PHE A 62 9.54 -3.84 -13.69
CA PHE A 62 10.12 -4.06 -12.36
C PHE A 62 11.21 -3.02 -12.11
N LYS A 63 11.25 -2.44 -10.91
CA LYS A 63 12.29 -1.50 -10.49
C LYS A 63 12.79 -1.89 -9.10
N CYS A 64 14.09 -2.18 -9.00
CA CYS A 64 14.73 -2.43 -7.70
C CYS A 64 15.06 -1.08 -7.04
N ALA A 65 14.35 -0.74 -5.97
CA ALA A 65 14.60 0.48 -5.21
C ALA A 65 14.08 0.34 -3.77
N LYS A 66 14.83 0.83 -2.79
CA LYS A 66 14.29 1.10 -1.45
C LYS A 66 13.46 2.37 -1.54
N VAL A 67 12.14 2.22 -1.42
CA VAL A 67 11.22 3.35 -1.46
C VAL A 67 11.19 4.05 -0.11
N GLN A 68 11.24 5.39 -0.14
CA GLN A 68 11.27 6.28 1.00
C GLN A 68 10.39 7.50 0.71
N ALA A 69 9.99 8.24 1.74
CA ALA A 69 9.20 9.46 1.58
C ALA A 69 9.90 10.50 0.67
N GLU A 70 11.23 10.58 0.75
CA GLU A 70 12.03 11.53 0.00
C GLU A 70 12.16 11.19 -1.48
N ASN A 71 12.06 9.92 -1.86
CA ASN A 71 12.38 9.50 -3.23
C ASN A 71 11.19 8.99 -4.05
N ILE A 72 10.02 8.73 -3.42
CA ILE A 72 8.88 8.11 -4.12
C ILE A 72 8.44 8.90 -5.35
N ASN A 73 8.35 10.23 -5.26
CA ASN A 73 7.93 11.06 -6.38
C ASN A 73 8.94 11.02 -7.54
N ALA A 74 10.24 11.08 -7.24
CA ALA A 74 11.29 10.97 -8.24
C ALA A 74 11.28 9.58 -8.91
N LEU A 75 11.16 8.49 -8.13
CA LEU A 75 11.11 7.12 -8.63
C LEU A 75 9.98 6.90 -9.64
N LEU A 76 8.80 7.47 -9.36
CA LEU A 76 7.63 7.36 -10.25
C LEU A 76 7.80 8.24 -11.50
N THR A 77 8.27 9.47 -11.34
CA THR A 77 8.52 10.39 -12.47
C THR A 77 9.58 9.84 -13.42
N GLU A 78 10.67 9.27 -12.90
CA GLU A 78 11.70 8.59 -13.69
C GLU A 78 11.18 7.37 -14.45
N ALA A 79 10.16 6.68 -13.88
CA ALA A 79 9.47 5.59 -14.56
C ALA A 79 8.48 6.07 -15.64
N GLY A 80 8.34 7.39 -15.81
CA GLY A 80 7.42 8.02 -16.75
C GLY A 80 5.98 8.11 -16.26
N LEU A 81 5.76 8.03 -14.93
CA LEU A 81 4.45 8.06 -14.32
C LEU A 81 4.15 9.43 -13.71
N SER A 82 3.00 9.98 -14.06
CA SER A 82 2.45 11.21 -13.50
C SER A 82 0.95 11.29 -13.72
N GLY A 83 0.23 11.97 -12.81
CA GLY A 83 -1.21 12.15 -12.91
C GLY A 83 -2.01 10.90 -12.51
N ASP A 84 -3.17 10.69 -13.13
CA ASP A 84 -4.10 9.64 -12.72
C ASP A 84 -3.61 8.23 -13.07
N ILE A 85 -3.73 7.31 -12.12
CA ILE A 85 -3.55 5.87 -12.28
C ILE A 85 -4.72 5.11 -11.64
N ASP A 86 -4.93 3.84 -11.99
CA ASP A 86 -6.07 3.11 -11.44
C ASP A 86 -5.82 2.61 -10.03
N VAL A 87 -4.70 1.94 -9.80
CA VAL A 87 -4.42 1.29 -8.51
C VAL A 87 -3.01 1.62 -8.02
N LEU A 88 -2.91 1.98 -6.75
CA LEU A 88 -1.69 2.03 -5.97
C LEU A 88 -1.77 1.02 -4.84
N SER A 89 -0.76 0.17 -4.70
CA SER A 89 -0.58 -0.68 -3.52
C SER A 89 0.72 -0.29 -2.80
N ILE A 90 0.66 -0.17 -1.48
CA ILE A 90 1.83 0.11 -0.62
C ILE A 90 1.83 -0.90 0.53
N ASP A 91 2.88 -1.72 0.60
CA ASP A 91 3.06 -2.73 1.64
C ASP A 91 4.58 -2.96 1.78
N ILE A 92 5.24 -2.16 2.64
CA ILE A 92 6.70 -2.11 2.79
C ILE A 92 7.16 -2.40 4.22
N ASP A 93 6.29 -3.01 5.01
CA ASP A 93 6.58 -3.40 6.40
C ASP A 93 7.13 -2.24 7.26
N GLY A 94 6.59 -1.00 7.12
CA GLY A 94 7.06 0.03 8.02
C GLY A 94 6.74 1.48 7.73
N ASN A 95 7.24 2.04 6.66
CA ASN A 95 7.08 3.47 6.36
C ASN A 95 5.90 3.80 5.43
N ASP A 96 4.92 2.92 5.31
CA ASP A 96 3.77 2.99 4.39
C ASP A 96 3.03 4.30 4.48
N TYR A 97 2.67 4.70 5.71
CA TYR A 97 2.01 5.97 6.01
C TYR A 97 2.82 7.17 5.47
N TRP A 98 4.12 7.18 5.71
CA TRP A 98 5.00 8.28 5.36
C TRP A 98 5.24 8.37 3.85
N VAL A 99 5.37 7.23 3.20
CA VAL A 99 5.49 7.16 1.73
C VAL A 99 4.20 7.65 1.07
N TRP A 100 3.03 7.20 1.54
CA TRP A 100 1.76 7.69 1.00
C TRP A 100 1.52 9.16 1.30
N ASN A 101 1.87 9.62 2.50
CA ASN A 101 1.77 11.04 2.85
C ASN A 101 2.58 11.93 1.90
N ALA A 102 3.81 11.52 1.56
CA ALA A 102 4.72 12.26 0.68
C ALA A 102 4.39 12.12 -0.82
N LEU A 103 3.56 11.15 -1.21
CA LEU A 103 3.26 10.88 -2.61
C LEU A 103 2.37 11.96 -3.23
N GLU A 104 2.87 12.59 -4.31
CA GLU A 104 2.21 13.63 -5.10
C GLU A 104 2.29 13.37 -6.62
N ALA A 105 3.26 12.58 -7.09
CA ALA A 105 3.51 12.37 -8.50
C ALA A 105 2.34 11.72 -9.25
N VAL A 106 1.57 10.87 -8.57
CA VAL A 106 0.42 10.18 -9.14
C VAL A 106 -0.82 10.34 -8.26
N SER A 107 -1.99 10.22 -8.89
CA SER A 107 -3.30 10.32 -8.25
C SER A 107 -4.08 9.03 -8.51
N PRO A 108 -3.97 8.01 -7.66
CA PRO A 108 -4.64 6.73 -7.86
C PRO A 108 -6.15 6.82 -7.64
N ASN A 109 -6.91 6.04 -8.41
CA ASN A 109 -8.35 5.85 -8.21
C ASN A 109 -8.63 4.98 -6.98
N VAL A 110 -7.80 3.94 -6.79
CA VAL A 110 -7.88 3.00 -5.66
C VAL A 110 -6.52 2.92 -4.99
N VAL A 111 -6.50 2.91 -3.66
CA VAL A 111 -5.29 2.68 -2.86
C VAL A 111 -5.50 1.46 -1.97
N ILE A 112 -4.56 0.53 -2.02
CA ILE A 112 -4.45 -0.61 -1.10
C ILE A 112 -3.21 -0.35 -0.25
N ILE A 113 -3.35 -0.35 1.07
CA ILE A 113 -2.21 0.01 1.93
C ILE A 113 -2.23 -0.74 3.26
N GLU A 114 -1.05 -1.16 3.71
CA GLU A 114 -0.90 -1.83 4.99
C GLU A 114 -1.20 -0.90 6.16
N THR A 115 -1.92 -1.45 7.15
CA THR A 115 -2.18 -0.81 8.44
C THR A 115 -1.81 -1.75 9.58
N HIS A 116 -1.37 -1.18 10.71
CA HIS A 116 -1.03 -1.97 11.88
C HIS A 116 -2.24 -2.16 12.79
N VAL A 117 -2.95 -3.26 12.60
CA VAL A 117 -4.15 -3.63 13.40
C VAL A 117 -3.83 -3.81 14.88
N GLU A 118 -2.58 -4.11 15.23
CA GLU A 118 -2.08 -4.20 16.60
C GLU A 118 -2.27 -2.91 17.41
N PHE A 119 -2.28 -1.78 16.73
CA PHE A 119 -2.50 -0.47 17.37
C PHE A 119 -3.97 -0.22 17.71
N GLY A 120 -4.88 -1.09 17.25
CA GLY A 120 -6.32 -1.01 17.51
C GLY A 120 -6.91 0.30 17.01
N MET A 121 -7.80 0.88 17.81
CA MET A 121 -8.54 2.10 17.48
C MET A 121 -7.81 3.41 17.90
N ARG A 122 -6.50 3.36 18.13
CA ARG A 122 -5.70 4.53 18.47
C ARG A 122 -5.40 5.34 17.19
N ASN A 123 -5.26 6.65 17.32
CA ASN A 123 -4.78 7.51 16.22
C ASN A 123 -3.28 7.73 16.40
N ILE A 124 -2.47 6.74 16.00
CA ILE A 124 -1.02 6.76 16.19
C ILE A 124 -0.27 6.24 14.96
N VAL A 125 0.93 6.77 14.77
CA VAL A 125 1.91 6.33 13.76
C VAL A 125 3.30 6.29 14.39
N VAL A 126 4.10 5.30 14.02
CA VAL A 126 5.50 5.25 14.41
C VAL A 126 6.26 6.37 13.71
N PRO A 127 7.15 7.13 14.41
CA PRO A 127 7.96 8.17 13.78
C PRO A 127 8.72 7.66 12.56
N TYR A 128 8.84 8.52 11.55
CA TYR A 128 9.56 8.20 10.32
C TYR A 128 11.03 7.88 10.57
N ASP A 129 11.50 6.77 10.02
CA ASP A 129 12.91 6.41 9.99
C ASP A 129 13.31 5.96 8.58
N PRO A 130 14.07 6.78 7.81
CA PRO A 130 14.50 6.43 6.46
C PRO A 130 15.43 5.20 6.43
N ASN A 131 16.03 4.85 7.57
CA ASN A 131 16.90 3.69 7.71
C ASN A 131 16.16 2.46 8.25
N TYR A 132 14.85 2.57 8.51
CA TYR A 132 14.08 1.44 9.00
C TYR A 132 14.24 0.21 8.11
N PHE A 133 14.35 -0.93 8.74
CA PHE A 133 14.37 -2.26 8.14
C PHE A 133 13.71 -3.24 9.11
N PHE A 134 12.70 -3.98 8.62
CA PHE A 134 11.99 -4.96 9.43
C PHE A 134 12.96 -6.03 10.01
N PRO A 135 12.83 -6.46 11.25
CA PRO A 135 11.79 -6.11 12.24
C PRO A 135 12.11 -4.88 13.13
N GLY A 136 13.15 -4.12 12.82
CA GLY A 136 13.51 -2.94 13.59
C GLY A 136 13.83 -3.24 15.06
N LYS A 137 13.38 -2.33 15.95
CA LYS A 137 13.55 -2.48 17.42
C LYS A 137 12.58 -3.50 18.03
N HIS A 138 11.42 -3.67 17.41
CA HIS A 138 10.39 -4.62 17.83
C HIS A 138 9.46 -4.92 16.63
N PRO A 139 9.05 -6.18 16.40
CA PRO A 139 8.25 -6.57 15.22
C PRO A 139 6.89 -5.87 15.08
N VAL A 140 6.37 -5.26 16.14
CA VAL A 140 5.10 -4.51 16.12
C VAL A 140 5.35 -3.00 16.07
N TYR A 141 6.58 -2.53 16.28
CA TYR A 141 6.86 -1.09 16.33
C TYR A 141 7.25 -0.55 14.95
N HIS A 142 6.27 -0.45 14.06
CA HIS A 142 6.38 0.18 12.74
C HIS A 142 4.99 0.52 12.18
N GLY A 143 4.93 1.30 11.09
CA GLY A 143 3.69 1.61 10.39
C GLY A 143 2.74 2.55 11.14
N ALA A 144 1.48 2.50 10.77
CA ALA A 144 0.41 3.36 11.25
C ALA A 144 -0.84 2.56 11.64
N SER A 145 -1.57 3.06 12.64
CA SER A 145 -2.86 2.49 13.01
C SER A 145 -3.91 2.63 11.90
N PRO A 146 -4.95 1.78 11.90
CA PRO A 146 -6.11 1.94 11.03
C PRO A 146 -6.72 3.34 11.05
N ILE A 147 -6.87 3.94 12.23
CA ILE A 147 -7.43 5.29 12.38
C ILE A 147 -6.52 6.36 11.76
N ALA A 148 -5.20 6.30 12.01
CA ALA A 148 -4.26 7.24 11.43
C ALA A 148 -4.24 7.15 9.89
N MET A 149 -4.33 5.94 9.35
CA MET A 149 -4.37 5.73 7.90
C MET A 149 -5.65 6.28 7.27
N VAL A 150 -6.81 6.09 7.91
CA VAL A 150 -8.09 6.68 7.47
C VAL A 150 -8.05 8.21 7.53
N ASN A 151 -7.45 8.80 8.57
CA ASN A 151 -7.28 10.25 8.66
C ASN A 151 -6.39 10.79 7.52
N LEU A 152 -5.29 10.11 7.21
CA LEU A 152 -4.46 10.45 6.06
C LEU A 152 -5.24 10.34 4.74
N ALA A 153 -5.99 9.24 4.56
CA ALA A 153 -6.81 9.02 3.37
C ALA A 153 -7.80 10.18 3.17
N LYS A 154 -8.51 10.59 4.22
CA LYS A 154 -9.46 11.71 4.16
C LYS A 154 -8.79 13.02 3.76
N LYS A 155 -7.62 13.34 4.30
CA LYS A 155 -6.83 14.51 3.91
C LYS A 155 -6.43 14.48 2.44
N LYS A 156 -6.15 13.30 1.90
CA LYS A 156 -5.78 13.10 0.49
C LYS A 156 -6.99 12.97 -0.44
N GLY A 157 -8.22 13.04 0.07
CA GLY A 157 -9.46 12.99 -0.73
C GLY A 157 -9.95 11.56 -1.04
N TYR A 158 -9.68 10.61 -0.14
CA TYR A 158 -10.13 9.22 -0.25
C TYR A 158 -11.04 8.83 0.90
N ARG A 159 -11.87 7.82 0.67
CA ARG A 159 -12.70 7.15 1.69
C ARG A 159 -12.34 5.68 1.82
N LEU A 160 -12.47 5.15 3.03
CA LEU A 160 -12.34 3.71 3.29
C LEU A 160 -13.55 2.97 2.71
N VAL A 161 -13.32 1.90 1.94
CA VAL A 161 -14.39 1.09 1.35
C VAL A 161 -14.31 -0.39 1.74
N GLY A 162 -13.21 -0.82 2.35
CA GLY A 162 -13.03 -2.20 2.78
C GLY A 162 -11.62 -2.48 3.27
N ALA A 163 -11.39 -3.74 3.62
CA ALA A 163 -10.07 -4.28 3.94
C ALA A 163 -9.97 -5.73 3.45
N ASN A 164 -8.75 -6.30 3.47
CA ASN A 164 -8.61 -7.75 3.31
C ASN A 164 -9.22 -8.49 4.52
N GLU A 165 -9.41 -9.78 4.40
CA GLU A 165 -10.06 -10.61 5.43
C GLU A 165 -9.41 -10.48 6.80
N LEU A 166 -8.09 -10.37 6.87
CA LEU A 166 -7.34 -10.25 8.12
C LEU A 166 -7.28 -8.81 8.66
N GLY A 167 -7.72 -7.82 7.87
CA GLY A 167 -7.85 -6.43 8.29
C GLY A 167 -6.56 -5.59 8.23
N PHE A 168 -5.44 -6.12 7.76
CA PHE A 168 -4.19 -5.35 7.73
C PHE A 168 -3.97 -4.57 6.42
N ASN A 169 -4.59 -4.94 5.30
CA ASN A 169 -4.59 -4.13 4.08
C ASN A 169 -5.94 -3.42 3.92
N PHE A 170 -5.94 -2.10 4.03
CA PHE A 170 -7.12 -1.26 3.82
C PHE A 170 -7.24 -0.87 2.35
N ILE A 171 -8.48 -0.75 1.88
CA ILE A 171 -8.84 -0.37 0.52
C ILE A 171 -9.56 0.97 0.55
N PHE A 172 -8.97 1.96 -0.12
CA PHE A 172 -9.52 3.29 -0.25
C PHE A 172 -9.88 3.60 -1.69
N VAL A 173 -10.95 4.36 -1.90
CA VAL A 173 -11.39 4.85 -3.21
C VAL A 173 -11.41 6.38 -3.19
N LYS A 174 -10.95 6.99 -4.27
CA LYS A 174 -10.97 8.45 -4.45
C LYS A 174 -12.42 8.96 -4.39
N ASN A 175 -12.66 10.02 -3.64
CA ASN A 175 -13.98 10.64 -3.53
C ASN A 175 -14.48 11.12 -4.89
N GLY A 176 -15.77 10.96 -5.15
CA GLY A 176 -16.38 11.25 -6.44
C GLY A 176 -16.33 10.09 -7.45
N LEU A 177 -15.72 8.96 -7.10
CA LEU A 177 -15.73 7.75 -7.93
C LEU A 177 -16.66 6.70 -7.31
N ALA A 178 -17.74 6.36 -8.01
CA ALA A 178 -18.70 5.31 -7.63
C ALA A 178 -19.23 5.47 -6.17
N ASP A 179 -19.48 6.70 -5.71
CA ASP A 179 -19.85 6.97 -4.32
C ASP A 179 -21.15 6.27 -3.93
N ASP A 180 -22.11 6.15 -4.86
CA ASP A 180 -23.39 5.48 -4.62
C ASP A 180 -23.29 3.95 -4.63
N ASP A 181 -22.35 3.39 -5.39
CA ASP A 181 -22.15 1.94 -5.57
C ASP A 181 -21.19 1.35 -4.52
N ILE A 182 -20.20 2.15 -4.10
CA ILE A 182 -19.13 1.75 -3.16
C ILE A 182 -19.06 2.79 -2.04
N PRO A 183 -19.97 2.75 -1.06
CA PRO A 183 -20.05 3.73 0.03
C PRO A 183 -18.87 3.62 0.99
N GLU A 184 -18.62 4.71 1.73
CA GLU A 184 -17.67 4.72 2.84
C GLU A 184 -18.12 3.73 3.93
N VAL A 185 -17.16 3.00 4.50
CA VAL A 185 -17.36 2.12 5.64
C VAL A 185 -16.52 2.59 6.84
N THR A 186 -16.89 2.13 8.05
CA THR A 186 -16.12 2.48 9.26
C THR A 186 -14.98 1.51 9.51
N VAL A 187 -13.97 1.94 10.25
CA VAL A 187 -12.83 1.08 10.64
C VAL A 187 -13.33 -0.15 11.41
N GLU A 188 -14.29 0.03 12.31
CA GLU A 188 -14.86 -1.07 13.10
C GLU A 188 -15.51 -2.14 12.22
N SER A 189 -16.17 -1.72 11.14
CA SER A 189 -16.91 -2.63 10.26
C SER A 189 -15.99 -3.52 9.42
N VAL A 190 -14.75 -3.12 9.21
CA VAL A 190 -13.74 -3.90 8.43
C VAL A 190 -12.79 -4.70 9.33
N LEU A 191 -12.69 -4.37 10.61
CA LEU A 191 -11.84 -5.07 11.58
C LEU A 191 -12.62 -6.17 12.33
N THR A 192 -13.30 -7.04 11.59
CA THR A 192 -14.21 -8.05 12.16
C THR A 192 -13.56 -9.42 12.41
N HIS A 193 -12.43 -9.70 11.80
CA HIS A 193 -11.75 -10.99 11.95
C HIS A 193 -11.32 -11.22 13.41
N PRO A 194 -11.54 -12.41 13.99
CA PRO A 194 -11.24 -12.68 15.40
C PRO A 194 -9.78 -12.41 15.79
N SER A 195 -8.82 -12.65 14.90
CA SER A 195 -7.40 -12.40 15.14
C SER A 195 -7.05 -10.92 15.38
N VAL A 196 -7.87 -9.98 14.90
CA VAL A 196 -7.63 -8.54 15.08
C VAL A 196 -7.62 -8.16 16.56
N LYS A 197 -8.66 -8.59 17.32
CA LYS A 197 -8.72 -8.31 18.77
C LYS A 197 -7.61 -9.02 19.55
N GLU A 198 -7.19 -10.18 19.08
CA GLU A 198 -6.05 -10.89 19.69
C GLU A 198 -4.73 -10.18 19.42
N SER A 199 -4.56 -9.61 18.24
CA SER A 199 -3.36 -8.87 17.87
C SER A 199 -3.14 -7.63 18.73
N TRP A 200 -4.21 -7.01 19.28
CA TRP A 200 -4.10 -5.85 20.19
C TRP A 200 -3.25 -6.11 21.42
N LYS A 201 -3.16 -7.37 21.88
CA LYS A 201 -2.30 -7.76 22.99
C LYS A 201 -0.80 -7.56 22.68
N ARG A 202 -0.44 -7.58 21.40
CA ARG A 202 0.93 -7.36 20.94
C ARG A 202 1.40 -5.91 21.08
N PHE A 203 0.48 -4.98 21.27
CA PHE A 203 0.78 -3.57 21.52
C PHE A 203 1.35 -3.33 22.92
N GLU A 204 1.00 -4.18 23.90
CA GLU A 204 1.35 -3.98 25.33
C GLU A 204 2.85 -3.77 25.58
N PRO A 205 3.78 -4.51 24.95
CA PRO A 205 5.23 -4.30 25.16
C PRO A 205 5.76 -2.94 24.69
N ILE A 206 5.05 -2.26 23.80
CA ILE A 206 5.51 -1.02 23.16
C ILE A 206 4.62 0.18 23.49
N LYS A 207 3.60 0.02 24.34
CA LYS A 207 2.57 1.03 24.60
C LYS A 207 3.12 2.38 25.11
N ASP A 208 4.24 2.35 25.81
CA ASP A 208 4.90 3.51 26.39
C ASP A 208 6.04 4.06 25.49
N TRP A 209 6.16 3.53 24.26
CA TRP A 209 7.14 4.02 23.30
C TRP A 209 6.64 5.29 22.61
N GLU A 210 7.54 5.95 21.89
CA GLU A 210 7.20 7.18 21.16
C GLU A 210 6.27 6.90 19.98
N PHE A 211 5.14 7.57 19.92
CA PHE A 211 4.23 7.59 18.78
C PHE A 211 3.84 9.03 18.47
N LEU A 212 3.59 9.30 17.21
CA LEU A 212 2.98 10.55 16.76
C LEU A 212 1.46 10.36 16.62
N SER A 213 0.71 11.41 16.96
CA SER A 213 -0.75 11.45 16.73
C SER A 213 -1.01 12.42 15.59
N PRO A 214 -1.16 11.94 14.34
CA PRO A 214 -1.42 12.82 13.22
C PRO A 214 -2.80 13.47 13.34
N GLU A 215 -2.84 14.79 13.01
CA GLU A 215 -4.09 15.57 13.01
C GLU A 215 -5.04 15.15 11.91
#